data_2721234ce3dbe83dc312525e1746983c
#
_entry.id   2721234ce3dbe83dc312525e1746983c
#
_cell.length_a   1.000
_cell.length_b   1.000
_cell.length_c   1.000
_cell.angle_alpha   90.00
_cell.angle_beta   90.00
_cell.angle_gamma   90.00
#
_symmetry.space_group_name_H-M   'P 1'
#
loop_
_entity.id
_entity.type
_entity.pdbx_description
1 polymer ?
#
loop_
_entity_poly.entity_id
_entity_poly.type
_entity_poly.pdbx_seq_one_letter_code
_entity_poly.pdbx_strand_id
1 'polypeptide(L)'
;MTELECLPYGVGNTDEGVCLLVRMGPHRILLDCGLEQIEALTAAAEPPADLVLCSHAHGDHARGLLALHRAFPHLPVYASEVTAQLLPLNWLDEPDVPDFCHALPWRSPVEFAEGLSAELIPAGHLPGAAALLLTYATPDRTYTVFYTGDFLLSNSRLAEGLPLEELRGLKPDVLITEGSYGTARFPHRRQQENRLAERIHQAIAASQSVLFPVPTLGLGQELLILLRSHHHFTGRAIDIWVDERIAAGCDAYLELLHHFPSSVQNFARHQSLFWDERIRPHVRRLPLDPGLRQIALSGSTPAIVLTHYDTELSQYVHASQLPWLLLVPQQPGREGAIDTLTEQRIQASKSLRSLLKSGRLTLDTYLLGEHCDGIGTTQLIHNLRPQHVVLVHGPTNYLADLASLEELQNRYHLHTPLAGMRVDLPVGETFLQPAAPEAQYEGELTEYEDGALVTLPPVLLTDPRWQSFADTGIVEVRWQGDSLVLRGVSQRELLNRGDEPDILPGAECCGNCIHYRGQRCWSQASSLFGFKVTPEGYCPAFSPVPPDPDAEQMDFSTNPIELEPDE
;
A
#
# COMPACT_ATOMS: atom_id res chain seq x y z
N MET A 1 -6.31 -2.32 -33.87
CA MET A 1 -5.40 -1.62 -32.95
C MET A 1 -5.88 -1.98 -31.57
N THR A 2 -4.97 -2.33 -30.66
CA THR A 2 -5.30 -2.56 -29.25
C THR A 2 -5.82 -1.26 -28.66
N GLU A 3 -6.98 -1.31 -27.97
CA GLU A 3 -7.61 -0.13 -27.37
C GLU A 3 -6.84 0.38 -26.14
N LEU A 4 -6.05 -0.49 -25.49
CA LEU A 4 -5.22 -0.17 -24.36
C LEU A 4 -3.76 -0.53 -24.62
N GLU A 5 -2.84 0.40 -24.36
CA GLU A 5 -1.41 0.16 -24.38
C GLU A 5 -0.69 1.02 -23.33
N CYS A 6 0.45 0.55 -22.84
CA CYS A 6 1.33 1.26 -21.92
C CYS A 6 2.73 1.35 -22.52
N LEU A 7 3.27 2.56 -22.61
CA LEU A 7 4.65 2.84 -23.01
C LEU A 7 5.36 3.55 -21.85
N PRO A 8 6.17 2.87 -21.06
CA PRO A 8 6.99 3.53 -20.04
C PRO A 8 8.13 4.34 -20.67
N TYR A 9 8.29 5.58 -20.25
CA TYR A 9 9.52 6.36 -20.45
C TYR A 9 10.50 6.15 -19.28
N GLY A 10 9.98 5.80 -18.12
CA GLY A 10 10.67 5.34 -16.94
C GLY A 10 9.74 4.46 -16.10
N VAL A 11 10.28 3.39 -15.54
CA VAL A 11 9.51 2.42 -14.74
C VAL A 11 9.81 2.49 -13.24
N GLY A 12 10.66 3.45 -12.80
CA GLY A 12 11.02 3.58 -11.39
C GLY A 12 12.01 2.51 -10.90
N ASN A 13 12.84 1.97 -11.79
CA ASN A 13 13.95 1.10 -11.39
C ASN A 13 15.10 1.97 -10.84
N THR A 14 15.42 1.81 -9.55
CA THR A 14 16.47 2.60 -8.89
C THR A 14 16.24 4.13 -8.99
N ASP A 15 17.13 4.88 -9.67
CA ASP A 15 17.08 6.36 -9.78
C ASP A 15 16.28 6.86 -11.00
N GLU A 16 15.69 5.95 -11.78
CA GLU A 16 15.11 6.29 -13.08
C GLU A 16 13.88 7.19 -12.97
N GLY A 17 13.07 7.04 -11.95
CA GLY A 17 11.77 7.69 -11.81
C GLY A 17 10.67 7.06 -12.67
N VAL A 18 9.42 7.31 -12.28
CA VAL A 18 8.23 6.78 -12.95
C VAL A 18 7.70 7.78 -13.96
N CYS A 19 7.45 7.31 -15.17
CA CYS A 19 6.82 8.11 -16.23
C CYS A 19 6.19 7.15 -17.25
N LEU A 20 4.87 7.00 -17.23
CA LEU A 20 4.16 6.00 -18.01
C LEU A 20 3.16 6.66 -18.96
N LEU A 21 3.30 6.45 -20.26
CA LEU A 21 2.30 6.85 -21.22
C LEU A 21 1.28 5.72 -21.41
N VAL A 22 0.05 5.98 -20.99
CA VAL A 22 -1.08 5.07 -21.20
C VAL A 22 -1.94 5.60 -22.32
N ARG A 23 -2.22 4.74 -23.29
CA ARG A 23 -3.17 5.03 -24.36
C ARG A 23 -4.47 4.29 -24.10
N MET A 24 -5.60 5.03 -24.17
CA MET A 24 -6.97 4.50 -24.05
C MET A 24 -7.75 4.97 -25.28
N GLY A 25 -7.87 4.10 -26.27
CA GLY A 25 -8.40 4.46 -27.59
C GLY A 25 -7.60 5.60 -28.25
N PRO A 26 -8.22 6.77 -28.54
CA PRO A 26 -7.53 7.91 -29.11
C PRO A 26 -6.73 8.74 -28.10
N HIS A 27 -6.99 8.56 -26.81
CA HIS A 27 -6.46 9.42 -25.73
C HIS A 27 -5.10 8.95 -25.25
N ARG A 28 -4.20 9.91 -24.98
CA ARG A 28 -2.84 9.70 -24.46
C ARG A 28 -2.75 10.33 -23.08
N ILE A 29 -2.57 9.54 -22.06
CA ILE A 29 -2.49 9.99 -20.67
C ILE A 29 -1.09 9.69 -20.14
N LEU A 30 -0.39 10.71 -19.63
CA LEU A 30 0.88 10.51 -18.96
C LEU A 30 0.62 10.36 -17.46
N LEU A 31 1.03 9.24 -16.89
CA LEU A 31 0.97 8.97 -15.45
C LEU A 31 2.35 9.23 -14.87
N ASP A 32 2.43 10.24 -14.01
CA ASP A 32 3.66 10.77 -13.40
C ASP A 32 4.71 11.27 -14.42
N CYS A 33 5.68 12.01 -13.93
CA CYS A 33 6.87 12.41 -14.67
C CYS A 33 8.05 12.59 -13.69
N GLY A 34 8.56 11.46 -13.21
CA GLY A 34 9.68 11.43 -12.27
C GLY A 34 11.07 11.41 -12.94
N LEU A 35 11.13 11.60 -14.25
CA LEU A 35 12.38 11.58 -14.99
C LEU A 35 13.27 12.76 -14.61
N GLU A 36 14.57 12.51 -14.45
CA GLU A 36 15.57 13.56 -14.30
C GLU A 36 15.84 14.25 -15.64
N GLN A 37 15.84 13.48 -16.73
CA GLN A 37 16.06 13.95 -18.10
C GLN A 37 14.80 13.66 -18.93
N ILE A 38 14.21 14.71 -19.51
CA ILE A 38 12.94 14.62 -20.25
C ILE A 38 13.09 14.68 -21.77
N GLU A 39 14.31 14.54 -22.29
CA GLU A 39 14.60 14.66 -23.73
C GLU A 39 13.77 13.69 -24.57
N ALA A 40 13.49 12.48 -24.04
CA ALA A 40 12.64 11.49 -24.71
C ALA A 40 11.19 11.98 -24.87
N LEU A 41 10.70 12.80 -23.93
CA LEU A 41 9.36 13.39 -23.97
C LEU A 41 9.29 14.65 -24.85
N THR A 42 10.42 15.37 -24.99
CA THR A 42 10.50 16.65 -25.70
C THR A 42 11.13 16.52 -27.09
N ALA A 43 11.46 15.31 -27.52
CA ALA A 43 12.07 15.06 -28.85
C ALA A 43 11.15 15.48 -30.02
N ALA A 44 9.83 15.43 -29.85
CA ALA A 44 8.83 15.90 -30.81
C ALA A 44 8.40 17.33 -30.50
N ALA A 45 7.95 18.07 -31.53
CA ALA A 45 7.38 19.41 -31.34
C ALA A 45 5.98 19.39 -30.70
N GLU A 46 5.29 18.25 -30.77
CA GLU A 46 3.98 18.05 -30.17
C GLU A 46 4.10 17.46 -28.76
N PRO A 47 3.15 17.76 -27.85
CA PRO A 47 3.13 17.16 -26.52
C PRO A 47 3.08 15.63 -26.58
N PRO A 48 3.78 14.93 -25.66
CA PRO A 48 3.79 13.46 -25.62
C PRO A 48 2.43 12.87 -25.24
N ALA A 49 1.57 13.65 -24.58
CA ALA A 49 0.26 13.24 -24.08
C ALA A 49 -0.77 14.36 -24.24
N ASP A 50 -2.04 14.03 -24.03
CA ASP A 50 -3.14 14.98 -24.02
C ASP A 50 -3.36 15.61 -22.65
N LEU A 51 -2.97 14.87 -21.59
CA LEU A 51 -2.97 15.33 -20.19
C LEU A 51 -1.96 14.53 -19.36
N VAL A 52 -1.59 15.09 -18.21
CA VAL A 52 -0.72 14.44 -17.20
C VAL A 52 -1.51 14.29 -15.90
N LEU A 53 -1.42 13.13 -15.27
CA LEU A 53 -1.94 12.85 -13.94
C LEU A 53 -0.79 12.49 -13.02
N CYS A 54 -0.58 13.28 -11.97
CA CYS A 54 0.46 13.04 -10.98
C CYS A 54 -0.13 12.35 -9.75
N SER A 55 0.42 11.18 -9.40
CA SER A 55 -0.06 10.38 -8.27
C SER A 55 0.31 11.03 -6.93
N HIS A 56 1.54 11.51 -6.76
CA HIS A 56 2.01 12.14 -5.52
C HIS A 56 3.27 12.99 -5.73
N ALA A 57 3.69 13.71 -4.67
CA ALA A 57 4.70 14.75 -4.78
C ALA A 57 6.16 14.28 -4.56
N HIS A 58 6.48 12.99 -4.50
CA HIS A 58 7.88 12.55 -4.45
C HIS A 58 8.62 12.83 -5.75
N GLY A 59 9.93 13.08 -5.66
CA GLY A 59 10.72 13.49 -6.80
C GLY A 59 10.78 12.45 -7.93
N ASP A 60 10.81 11.19 -7.61
CA ASP A 60 10.80 10.07 -8.56
C ASP A 60 9.45 9.87 -9.28
N HIS A 61 8.42 10.66 -8.91
CA HIS A 61 7.14 10.76 -9.61
C HIS A 61 6.89 12.15 -10.22
N ALA A 62 7.55 13.20 -9.73
CA ALA A 62 7.19 14.58 -10.06
C ALA A 62 8.31 15.47 -10.57
N ARG A 63 9.60 15.16 -10.34
CA ARG A 63 10.72 16.09 -10.60
C ARG A 63 10.82 16.60 -12.04
N GLY A 64 10.36 15.83 -13.02
CA GLY A 64 10.35 16.21 -14.43
C GLY A 64 9.19 17.11 -14.85
N LEU A 65 8.14 17.24 -14.00
CA LEU A 65 6.91 17.98 -14.35
C LEU A 65 7.14 19.45 -14.67
N LEU A 66 8.01 20.15 -13.93
CA LEU A 66 8.31 21.55 -14.18
C LEU A 66 9.00 21.73 -15.55
N ALA A 67 9.94 20.87 -15.88
CA ALA A 67 10.63 20.90 -17.17
C ALA A 67 9.67 20.56 -18.31
N LEU A 68 8.78 19.59 -18.12
CA LEU A 68 7.73 19.22 -19.06
C LEU A 68 6.75 20.38 -19.29
N HIS A 69 6.30 21.04 -18.22
CA HIS A 69 5.43 22.23 -18.31
C HIS A 69 6.12 23.39 -19.06
N ARG A 70 7.42 23.63 -18.80
CA ARG A 70 8.18 24.66 -19.53
C ARG A 70 8.30 24.35 -21.02
N ALA A 71 8.41 23.06 -21.39
CA ALA A 71 8.46 22.63 -22.79
C ALA A 71 7.07 22.70 -23.46
N PHE A 72 6.01 22.35 -22.74
CA PHE A 72 4.63 22.30 -23.24
C PHE A 72 3.67 23.01 -22.27
N PRO A 73 3.62 24.36 -22.24
CA PRO A 73 2.81 25.10 -21.28
C PRO A 73 1.29 24.85 -21.37
N HIS A 74 0.82 24.33 -22.50
CA HIS A 74 -0.60 24.01 -22.71
C HIS A 74 -0.99 22.57 -22.37
N LEU A 75 0.00 21.71 -22.05
CA LEU A 75 -0.26 20.36 -21.57
C LEU A 75 -0.77 20.43 -20.12
N PRO A 76 -2.03 20.11 -19.86
CA PRO A 76 -2.58 20.22 -18.51
C PRO A 76 -2.01 19.15 -17.59
N VAL A 77 -1.69 19.53 -16.36
CA VAL A 77 -1.21 18.64 -15.29
C VAL A 77 -2.25 18.65 -14.17
N TYR A 78 -2.63 17.48 -13.69
CA TYR A 78 -3.62 17.30 -12.64
C TYR A 78 -3.07 16.42 -11.51
N ALA A 79 -3.49 16.71 -10.29
CA ALA A 79 -3.20 15.91 -9.09
C ALA A 79 -4.27 16.12 -8.03
N SER A 80 -4.13 15.50 -6.85
CA SER A 80 -4.90 15.92 -5.68
C SER A 80 -4.50 17.34 -5.27
N GLU A 81 -5.40 18.05 -4.58
CA GLU A 81 -5.13 19.42 -4.09
C GLU A 81 -3.86 19.46 -3.22
N VAL A 82 -3.69 18.48 -2.33
CA VAL A 82 -2.50 18.37 -1.46
C VAL A 82 -1.24 18.13 -2.29
N THR A 83 -1.27 17.21 -3.24
CA THR A 83 -0.13 16.96 -4.13
C THR A 83 0.23 18.20 -4.91
N ALA A 84 -0.73 18.90 -5.53
CA ALA A 84 -0.49 20.14 -6.28
C ALA A 84 0.24 21.20 -5.45
N GLN A 85 -0.14 21.36 -4.17
CA GLN A 85 0.50 22.32 -3.25
C GLN A 85 1.88 21.85 -2.75
N LEU A 86 2.16 20.54 -2.76
CA LEU A 86 3.46 19.99 -2.35
C LEU A 86 4.48 19.92 -3.49
N LEU A 87 4.04 19.92 -4.76
CA LEU A 87 4.92 19.83 -5.93
C LEU A 87 6.09 20.82 -5.91
N PRO A 88 5.93 22.10 -5.53
CA PRO A 88 7.04 23.07 -5.53
C PRO A 88 8.23 22.67 -4.66
N LEU A 89 8.05 21.79 -3.68
CA LEU A 89 9.13 21.27 -2.83
C LEU A 89 10.17 20.41 -3.59
N ASN A 90 9.84 19.99 -4.81
CA ASN A 90 10.80 19.33 -5.70
C ASN A 90 11.82 20.30 -6.31
N TRP A 91 11.53 21.59 -6.29
CA TRP A 91 12.33 22.62 -6.96
C TRP A 91 12.67 23.79 -6.03
N LEU A 92 13.07 23.49 -4.78
CA LEU A 92 13.39 24.50 -3.76
C LEU A 92 14.50 25.48 -4.18
N ASP A 93 15.39 25.07 -5.09
CA ASP A 93 16.48 25.88 -5.61
C ASP A 93 16.04 26.76 -6.82
N GLU A 94 14.81 26.57 -7.35
CA GLU A 94 14.25 27.36 -8.46
C GLU A 94 13.55 28.61 -7.92
N PRO A 95 13.91 29.81 -8.41
CA PRO A 95 13.41 31.07 -7.86
C PRO A 95 11.94 31.36 -8.21
N ASP A 96 11.42 30.74 -9.27
CA ASP A 96 10.07 31.03 -9.79
C ASP A 96 9.45 29.76 -10.36
N VAL A 97 8.69 29.06 -9.52
CA VAL A 97 7.92 27.87 -9.91
C VAL A 97 6.47 28.33 -10.13
N PRO A 98 5.96 28.26 -11.38
CA PRO A 98 4.57 28.65 -11.66
C PRO A 98 3.60 27.66 -11.04
N ASP A 99 2.39 28.12 -10.76
CA ASP A 99 1.27 27.25 -10.43
C ASP A 99 0.71 26.66 -11.73
N PHE A 100 1.06 25.41 -12.03
CA PHE A 100 0.70 24.73 -13.27
C PHE A 100 -0.11 23.46 -13.07
N CYS A 101 -0.30 23.02 -11.83
CA CYS A 101 -1.01 21.78 -11.50
C CYS A 101 -2.43 22.05 -11.03
N HIS A 102 -3.40 21.45 -11.69
CA HIS A 102 -4.82 21.61 -11.37
C HIS A 102 -5.28 20.56 -10.36
N ALA A 103 -5.97 20.99 -9.33
CA ALA A 103 -6.51 20.11 -8.32
C ALA A 103 -7.74 19.32 -8.80
N LEU A 104 -7.77 18.02 -8.53
CA LEU A 104 -8.92 17.14 -8.74
C LEU A 104 -9.58 16.76 -7.41
N PRO A 105 -10.91 16.60 -7.40
CA PRO A 105 -11.63 16.14 -6.21
C PRO A 105 -11.39 14.67 -5.92
N TRP A 106 -11.48 14.30 -4.65
CA TRP A 106 -11.44 12.90 -4.22
C TRP A 106 -12.77 12.20 -4.50
N ARG A 107 -12.70 10.91 -4.89
CA ARG A 107 -13.86 10.01 -5.05
C ARG A 107 -14.96 10.59 -5.95
N SER A 108 -14.56 11.36 -6.92
CA SER A 108 -15.48 11.99 -7.88
C SER A 108 -14.84 11.97 -9.26
N PRO A 109 -15.40 11.23 -10.22
CA PRO A 109 -14.85 11.17 -11.56
C PRO A 109 -14.95 12.53 -12.24
N VAL A 110 -13.87 12.96 -12.89
CA VAL A 110 -13.78 14.18 -13.69
C VAL A 110 -13.59 13.79 -15.15
N GLU A 111 -14.43 14.30 -16.02
CA GLU A 111 -14.34 14.08 -17.45
C GLU A 111 -13.34 15.06 -18.09
N PHE A 112 -12.38 14.56 -18.87
CA PHE A 112 -11.37 15.35 -19.57
C PHE A 112 -11.61 15.47 -21.05
N ALA A 113 -12.24 14.46 -21.64
CA ALA A 113 -12.63 14.38 -23.06
C ALA A 113 -13.85 13.47 -23.19
N GLU A 114 -14.45 13.41 -24.37
CA GLU A 114 -15.61 12.56 -24.62
C GLU A 114 -15.31 11.09 -24.23
N GLY A 115 -16.02 10.61 -23.21
CA GLY A 115 -15.91 9.28 -22.67
C GLY A 115 -14.68 9.02 -21.80
N LEU A 116 -13.71 9.95 -21.67
CA LEU A 116 -12.53 9.79 -20.83
C LEU A 116 -12.69 10.51 -19.50
N SER A 117 -12.61 9.78 -18.41
CA SER A 117 -12.63 10.34 -17.05
C SER A 117 -11.55 9.72 -16.16
N ALA A 118 -11.21 10.41 -15.07
CA ALA A 118 -10.40 9.88 -13.99
C ALA A 118 -10.98 10.20 -12.63
N GLU A 119 -10.78 9.30 -11.67
CA GLU A 119 -11.18 9.44 -10.28
C GLU A 119 -9.97 9.21 -9.37
N LEU A 120 -9.82 10.08 -8.35
CA LEU A 120 -8.78 9.96 -7.35
C LEU A 120 -9.27 9.15 -6.14
N ILE A 121 -8.43 8.19 -5.71
CA ILE A 121 -8.65 7.37 -4.53
C ILE A 121 -7.41 7.49 -3.63
N PRO A 122 -7.54 7.70 -2.30
CA PRO A 122 -6.37 7.80 -1.42
C PRO A 122 -5.46 6.56 -1.53
N ALA A 123 -4.17 6.77 -1.74
CA ALA A 123 -3.19 5.69 -1.90
C ALA A 123 -2.47 5.31 -0.59
N GLY A 124 -2.48 6.17 0.43
CA GLY A 124 -1.94 5.87 1.76
C GLY A 124 -0.44 6.05 1.92
N HIS A 125 0.30 6.34 0.86
CA HIS A 125 1.74 6.48 0.90
C HIS A 125 2.19 7.75 1.65
N LEU A 126 1.67 8.91 1.23
CA LEU A 126 1.87 10.19 1.93
C LEU A 126 0.63 11.09 1.77
N PRO A 127 0.52 12.21 2.52
CA PRO A 127 -0.59 13.13 2.35
C PRO A 127 -0.72 13.61 0.91
N GLY A 128 -1.90 13.45 0.34
CA GLY A 128 -2.18 13.79 -1.06
C GLY A 128 -1.93 12.68 -2.08
N ALA A 129 -1.24 11.60 -1.71
CA ALA A 129 -0.99 10.49 -2.62
C ALA A 129 -2.29 9.84 -3.07
N ALA A 130 -2.44 9.67 -4.38
CA ALA A 130 -3.64 9.20 -5.05
C ALA A 130 -3.37 7.99 -5.94
N ALA A 131 -4.17 6.95 -5.80
CA ALA A 131 -4.41 5.99 -6.85
C ALA A 131 -5.43 6.56 -7.85
N LEU A 132 -5.30 6.21 -9.12
CA LEU A 132 -6.05 6.78 -10.24
C LEU A 132 -6.88 5.70 -10.92
N LEU A 133 -8.19 5.87 -10.95
CA LEU A 133 -9.07 5.04 -11.78
C LEU A 133 -9.40 5.79 -13.07
N LEU A 134 -8.81 5.37 -14.18
CA LEU A 134 -9.09 5.87 -15.51
C LEU A 134 -10.22 5.07 -16.13
N THR A 135 -11.17 5.76 -16.75
CA THR A 135 -12.30 5.15 -17.44
C THR A 135 -12.45 5.74 -18.82
N TYR A 136 -12.51 4.89 -19.82
CA TYR A 136 -12.82 5.27 -21.20
C TYR A 136 -14.06 4.52 -21.70
N ALA A 137 -15.15 5.24 -21.82
CA ALA A 137 -16.43 4.71 -22.25
C ALA A 137 -16.61 4.87 -23.77
N THR A 138 -16.82 3.77 -24.46
CA THR A 138 -17.23 3.73 -25.88
C THR A 138 -18.66 3.20 -25.97
N PRO A 139 -19.34 3.33 -27.13
CA PRO A 139 -20.67 2.76 -27.29
C PRO A 139 -20.75 1.25 -27.07
N ASP A 140 -19.65 0.53 -27.35
CA ASP A 140 -19.60 -0.92 -27.28
C ASP A 140 -19.10 -1.44 -25.92
N ARG A 141 -18.22 -0.69 -25.25
CA ARG A 141 -17.56 -1.13 -24.02
C ARG A 141 -16.98 0.04 -23.21
N THR A 142 -16.87 -0.18 -21.90
CA THR A 142 -16.06 0.68 -21.00
C THR A 142 -14.73 0.00 -20.72
N TYR A 143 -13.62 0.73 -20.91
CA TYR A 143 -12.26 0.32 -20.60
C TYR A 143 -11.80 1.00 -19.33
N THR A 144 -11.09 0.27 -18.47
CA THR A 144 -10.66 0.77 -17.17
C THR A 144 -9.20 0.44 -16.90
N VAL A 145 -8.46 1.43 -16.42
CA VAL A 145 -7.08 1.29 -15.94
C VAL A 145 -7.01 1.81 -14.50
N PHE A 146 -6.51 1.00 -13.59
CA PHE A 146 -6.26 1.41 -12.22
C PHE A 146 -4.74 1.53 -12.00
N TYR A 147 -4.27 2.73 -11.68
CA TYR A 147 -2.87 3.01 -11.36
C TYR A 147 -2.76 3.33 -9.88
N THR A 148 -1.92 2.59 -9.14
CA THR A 148 -1.80 2.79 -7.69
C THR A 148 -0.95 4.01 -7.33
N GLY A 149 0.00 4.43 -8.20
CA GLY A 149 1.16 5.15 -7.72
C GLY A 149 1.85 4.33 -6.63
N ASP A 150 2.51 4.98 -5.69
CA ASP A 150 3.00 4.36 -4.48
C ASP A 150 1.88 4.26 -3.46
N PHE A 151 1.76 3.10 -2.80
CA PHE A 151 0.63 2.87 -1.94
C PHE A 151 0.96 2.10 -0.66
N LEU A 152 0.09 2.27 0.35
CA LEU A 152 0.03 1.46 1.55
C LEU A 152 -1.42 1.04 1.81
N LEU A 153 -1.64 -0.22 2.21
CA LEU A 153 -2.95 -0.68 2.67
C LEU A 153 -3.21 -0.31 4.13
N SER A 154 -2.16 -0.17 4.92
CA SER A 154 -2.27 0.24 6.32
C SER A 154 -2.18 1.76 6.48
N ASN A 155 -2.90 2.30 7.47
CA ASN A 155 -2.75 3.69 7.84
C ASN A 155 -1.33 3.99 8.33
N SER A 156 -0.76 5.10 7.88
CA SER A 156 0.40 5.73 8.48
C SER A 156 -0.04 6.74 9.56
N ARG A 157 0.89 7.49 10.11
CA ARG A 157 0.54 8.54 11.08
C ARG A 157 -0.06 9.78 10.43
N LEU A 158 0.21 10.00 9.15
CA LEU A 158 -0.18 11.20 8.40
C LEU A 158 -1.17 10.93 7.25
N ALA A 159 -1.31 9.68 6.83
CA ALA A 159 -2.19 9.30 5.73
C ALA A 159 -3.02 8.06 6.07
N GLU A 160 -4.24 8.02 5.55
CA GLU A 160 -5.08 6.83 5.58
C GLU A 160 -4.68 5.89 4.46
N GLY A 161 -4.63 4.57 4.73
CA GLY A 161 -4.27 3.56 3.74
C GLY A 161 -5.24 3.48 2.57
N LEU A 162 -4.80 2.86 1.48
CA LEU A 162 -5.65 2.58 0.32
C LEU A 162 -6.88 1.75 0.76
N PRO A 163 -8.12 2.22 0.50
CA PRO A 163 -9.34 1.61 1.02
C PRO A 163 -9.70 0.34 0.23
N LEU A 164 -9.02 -0.77 0.55
CA LEU A 164 -9.16 -2.03 -0.17
C LEU A 164 -10.61 -2.55 -0.22
N GLU A 165 -11.40 -2.28 0.82
CA GLU A 165 -12.81 -2.68 0.89
C GLU A 165 -13.67 -1.95 -0.16
N GLU A 166 -13.41 -0.67 -0.40
CA GLU A 166 -14.10 0.13 -1.43
C GLU A 166 -13.73 -0.35 -2.84
N LEU A 167 -12.51 -0.86 -3.01
CA LEU A 167 -11.96 -1.30 -4.30
C LEU A 167 -12.30 -2.76 -4.63
N ARG A 168 -12.81 -3.51 -3.65
CA ARG A 168 -13.10 -4.93 -3.84
C ARG A 168 -14.12 -5.16 -4.95
N GLY A 169 -13.69 -5.94 -5.96
CA GLY A 169 -14.54 -6.30 -7.10
C GLY A 169 -14.68 -5.21 -8.17
N LEU A 170 -13.82 -4.19 -8.14
CA LEU A 170 -13.75 -3.15 -9.18
C LEU A 170 -13.48 -3.76 -10.57
N LYS A 171 -12.66 -4.81 -10.64
CA LYS A 171 -12.29 -5.56 -11.85
C LYS A 171 -11.81 -4.64 -12.99
N PRO A 172 -10.79 -3.80 -12.76
CA PRO A 172 -10.26 -3.01 -13.86
C PRO A 172 -9.68 -3.93 -14.95
N ASP A 173 -9.71 -3.48 -16.20
CA ASP A 173 -9.08 -4.25 -17.29
C ASP A 173 -7.57 -4.34 -17.07
N VAL A 174 -6.96 -3.25 -16.60
CA VAL A 174 -5.53 -3.15 -16.33
C VAL A 174 -5.30 -2.59 -14.93
N LEU A 175 -4.43 -3.24 -14.17
CA LEU A 175 -3.83 -2.72 -12.96
C LEU A 175 -2.38 -2.39 -13.24
N ILE A 176 -1.97 -1.12 -13.04
CA ILE A 176 -0.58 -0.70 -13.01
C ILE A 176 -0.24 -0.46 -11.54
N THR A 177 0.73 -1.20 -10.99
CA THR A 177 1.03 -1.14 -9.56
C THR A 177 2.52 -1.20 -9.29
N GLU A 178 2.92 -0.55 -8.20
CA GLU A 178 4.28 -0.66 -7.69
C GLU A 178 4.61 -2.06 -7.17
N GLY A 179 5.91 -2.38 -7.17
CA GLY A 179 6.46 -3.59 -6.58
C GLY A 179 7.75 -3.35 -5.83
N SER A 180 7.87 -2.18 -5.18
CA SER A 180 9.10 -1.65 -4.55
C SER A 180 9.73 -2.62 -3.55
N TYR A 181 8.93 -3.42 -2.86
CA TYR A 181 9.40 -4.38 -1.87
C TYR A 181 9.31 -5.85 -2.33
N GLY A 182 8.92 -6.09 -3.58
CA GLY A 182 8.85 -7.44 -4.16
C GLY A 182 7.99 -8.37 -3.33
N THR A 183 8.52 -9.55 -3.02
CA THR A 183 7.87 -10.57 -2.17
C THR A 183 8.21 -10.43 -0.69
N ALA A 184 8.93 -9.36 -0.29
CA ALA A 184 9.29 -9.14 1.10
C ALA A 184 8.04 -8.99 1.98
N ARG A 185 8.14 -9.47 3.22
CA ARG A 185 7.07 -9.41 4.22
C ARG A 185 7.52 -8.59 5.40
N PHE A 186 6.62 -7.77 5.90
CA PHE A 186 6.93 -6.90 7.02
C PHE A 186 6.05 -7.18 8.23
N PRO A 187 6.58 -7.01 9.44
CA PRO A 187 5.75 -7.00 10.63
C PRO A 187 4.81 -5.78 10.61
N HIS A 188 3.75 -5.84 11.38
CA HIS A 188 2.81 -4.72 11.50
C HIS A 188 3.51 -3.40 11.81
N ARG A 189 3.02 -2.29 11.24
CA ARG A 189 3.58 -0.93 11.37
C ARG A 189 3.94 -0.57 12.81
N ARG A 190 3.07 -0.86 13.76
CA ARG A 190 3.32 -0.59 15.20
C ARG A 190 4.55 -1.34 15.75
N GLN A 191 4.83 -2.55 15.27
CA GLN A 191 6.02 -3.29 15.69
C GLN A 191 7.29 -2.68 15.09
N GLN A 192 7.22 -2.22 13.83
CA GLN A 192 8.32 -1.51 13.18
C GLN A 192 8.65 -0.23 13.95
N GLU A 193 7.65 0.59 14.25
CA GLU A 193 7.78 1.82 15.03
C GLU A 193 8.40 1.58 16.42
N ASN A 194 7.92 0.57 17.14
CA ASN A 194 8.43 0.23 18.46
C ASN A 194 9.91 -0.22 18.41
N ARG A 195 10.28 -1.06 17.42
CA ARG A 195 11.68 -1.49 17.24
C ARG A 195 12.59 -0.30 16.93
N LEU A 196 12.17 0.58 16.06
CA LEU A 196 12.91 1.79 15.72
C LEU A 196 13.06 2.70 16.94
N ALA A 197 11.96 2.98 17.65
CA ALA A 197 11.98 3.81 18.86
C ALA A 197 12.89 3.23 19.95
N GLU A 198 12.87 1.93 20.19
CA GLU A 198 13.77 1.25 21.12
C GLU A 198 15.22 1.40 20.69
N ARG A 199 15.54 1.24 19.40
CA ARG A 199 16.91 1.38 18.88
C ARG A 199 17.45 2.80 19.06
N ILE A 200 16.61 3.82 18.79
CA ILE A 200 16.96 5.22 19.04
C ILE A 200 17.18 5.46 20.54
N HIS A 201 16.28 4.93 21.37
CA HIS A 201 16.39 5.08 22.82
C HIS A 201 17.71 4.49 23.37
N GLN A 202 18.11 3.31 22.89
CA GLN A 202 19.38 2.68 23.25
C GLN A 202 20.58 3.53 22.83
N ALA A 203 20.57 4.12 21.64
CA ALA A 203 21.63 5.00 21.18
C ALA A 203 21.76 6.25 22.08
N ILE A 204 20.65 6.93 22.37
CA ILE A 204 20.62 8.10 23.24
C ILE A 204 21.10 7.75 24.67
N ALA A 205 20.66 6.61 25.22
CA ALA A 205 21.10 6.12 26.53
C ALA A 205 22.61 5.82 26.57
N ALA A 206 23.18 5.40 25.44
CA ALA A 206 24.63 5.19 25.27
C ALA A 206 25.39 6.50 24.95
N SER A 207 24.79 7.67 25.10
CA SER A 207 25.35 8.98 24.73
C SER A 207 25.76 9.11 23.27
N GLN A 208 25.04 8.43 22.38
CA GLN A 208 25.19 8.51 20.93
C GLN A 208 24.14 9.44 20.34
N SER A 209 24.54 10.39 19.50
CA SER A 209 23.60 11.15 18.67
C SER A 209 23.13 10.31 17.51
N VAL A 210 21.93 10.60 16.97
CA VAL A 210 21.32 9.83 15.90
C VAL A 210 21.13 10.69 14.66
N LEU A 211 21.50 10.16 13.50
CA LEU A 211 21.37 10.81 12.20
C LEU A 211 20.46 10.01 11.29
N PHE A 212 19.42 10.66 10.77
CA PHE A 212 18.45 10.12 9.84
C PHE A 212 18.50 10.85 8.50
N PRO A 213 19.05 10.28 7.44
CA PRO A 213 18.80 10.75 6.08
C PRO A 213 17.41 10.29 5.62
N VAL A 214 16.57 11.26 5.21
CA VAL A 214 15.17 11.04 4.83
C VAL A 214 14.80 11.90 3.61
N PRO A 215 13.72 11.58 2.88
CA PRO A 215 13.21 12.46 1.82
C PRO A 215 12.60 13.75 2.41
N THR A 216 12.40 14.76 1.57
CA THR A 216 11.79 16.05 1.97
C THR A 216 10.39 15.88 2.54
N LEU A 217 9.61 14.94 1.99
CA LEU A 217 8.22 14.65 2.36
C LEU A 217 8.06 13.21 2.86
N GLY A 218 7.08 12.96 3.71
CA GLY A 218 6.67 11.64 4.16
C GLY A 218 7.42 11.17 5.40
N LEU A 219 8.45 10.35 5.24
CA LEU A 219 9.15 9.65 6.32
C LEU A 219 9.68 10.57 7.42
N GLY A 220 10.27 11.72 7.05
CA GLY A 220 10.81 12.66 8.03
C GLY A 220 9.74 13.17 9.00
N GLN A 221 8.59 13.55 8.48
CA GLN A 221 7.46 14.06 9.27
C GLN A 221 6.80 12.94 10.10
N GLU A 222 6.71 11.73 9.55
CA GLU A 222 6.25 10.54 10.28
C GLU A 222 7.15 10.25 11.50
N LEU A 223 8.47 10.30 11.32
CA LEU A 223 9.45 10.11 12.39
C LEU A 223 9.33 11.20 13.46
N LEU A 224 9.12 12.46 13.08
CA LEU A 224 8.93 13.55 14.04
C LEU A 224 7.71 13.31 14.93
N ILE A 225 6.59 12.89 14.36
CA ILE A 225 5.37 12.57 15.11
C ILE A 225 5.60 11.33 15.98
N LEU A 226 6.27 10.29 15.47
CA LEU A 226 6.66 9.12 16.24
C LEU A 226 7.49 9.50 17.47
N LEU A 227 8.58 10.26 17.29
CA LEU A 227 9.48 10.70 18.35
C LEU A 227 8.77 11.57 19.39
N ARG A 228 7.82 12.39 19.00
CA ARG A 228 7.06 13.24 19.93
C ARG A 228 6.01 12.48 20.73
N SER A 229 5.41 11.45 20.16
CA SER A 229 4.29 10.70 20.77
C SER A 229 4.70 9.41 21.48
N HIS A 230 5.90 8.87 21.20
CA HIS A 230 6.34 7.60 21.77
C HIS A 230 6.81 7.77 23.22
N HIS A 231 6.43 6.83 24.10
CA HIS A 231 6.69 6.88 25.53
C HIS A 231 8.19 6.93 25.91
N HIS A 232 9.09 6.46 25.06
CA HIS A 232 10.54 6.57 25.28
C HIS A 232 11.06 8.00 25.22
N PHE A 233 10.37 8.91 24.54
CA PHE A 233 10.85 10.27 24.27
C PHE A 233 9.98 11.35 24.87
N THR A 234 8.67 11.13 25.01
CA THR A 234 7.72 12.10 25.54
C THR A 234 8.19 12.64 26.92
N GLY A 235 8.28 13.95 27.04
CA GLY A 235 8.72 14.64 28.26
C GLY A 235 10.24 14.66 28.49
N ARG A 236 11.05 13.97 27.69
CA ARG A 236 12.50 13.93 27.84
C ARG A 236 13.19 15.14 27.23
N ALA A 237 14.28 15.58 27.84
CA ALA A 237 15.10 16.70 27.37
C ALA A 237 16.04 16.21 26.23
N ILE A 238 15.47 15.99 25.06
CA ILE A 238 16.16 15.61 23.83
C ILE A 238 15.88 16.69 22.80
N ASP A 239 16.91 17.16 22.10
CA ASP A 239 16.76 18.06 20.96
C ASP A 239 16.72 17.26 19.65
N ILE A 240 15.69 17.50 18.86
CA ILE A 240 15.53 16.97 17.51
C ILE A 240 15.75 18.13 16.55
N TRP A 241 16.79 18.03 15.76
CA TRP A 241 17.16 19.03 14.76
C TRP A 241 16.72 18.61 13.37
N VAL A 242 16.12 19.53 12.67
CA VAL A 242 15.55 19.29 11.33
C VAL A 242 16.20 20.23 10.33
N ASP A 243 16.79 19.70 9.27
CA ASP A 243 17.41 20.51 8.23
C ASP A 243 16.36 21.29 7.41
N GLU A 244 16.86 22.23 6.59
CA GLU A 244 16.03 23.17 5.83
C GLU A 244 15.02 22.47 4.91
N ARG A 245 15.46 21.44 4.17
CA ARG A 245 14.58 20.73 3.20
C ARG A 245 13.46 20.00 3.90
N ILE A 246 13.79 19.28 4.97
CA ILE A 246 12.78 18.56 5.78
C ILE A 246 11.87 19.56 6.50
N ALA A 247 12.43 20.69 6.96
CA ALA A 247 11.66 21.75 7.61
C ALA A 247 10.65 22.40 6.64
N ALA A 248 11.02 22.59 5.39
CA ALA A 248 10.10 23.07 4.35
C ALA A 248 8.90 22.10 4.16
N GLY A 249 9.14 20.79 4.15
CA GLY A 249 8.07 19.79 4.14
C GLY A 249 7.18 19.85 5.38
N CYS A 250 7.76 20.08 6.57
CA CYS A 250 6.99 20.28 7.79
C CYS A 250 6.08 21.52 7.72
N ASP A 251 6.59 22.63 7.18
CA ASP A 251 5.82 23.87 7.03
C ASP A 251 4.66 23.68 6.06
N ALA A 252 4.92 23.08 4.91
CA ALA A 252 3.87 22.78 3.94
C ALA A 252 2.77 21.87 4.53
N TYR A 253 3.15 20.87 5.33
CA TYR A 253 2.16 20.03 6.02
C TYR A 253 1.34 20.79 7.08
N LEU A 254 1.90 21.79 7.74
CA LEU A 254 1.15 22.64 8.66
C LEU A 254 0.11 23.52 7.94
N GLU A 255 0.43 24.03 6.75
CA GLU A 255 -0.51 24.79 5.92
C GLU A 255 -1.65 23.91 5.41
N LEU A 256 -1.36 22.62 5.12
CA LEU A 256 -2.29 21.64 4.60
C LEU A 256 -3.04 20.83 5.66
N LEU A 257 -2.91 21.18 6.93
CA LEU A 257 -3.44 20.40 8.07
C LEU A 257 -4.93 20.05 7.96
N HIS A 258 -5.73 20.90 7.31
CA HIS A 258 -7.17 20.69 7.14
C HIS A 258 -7.53 19.53 6.18
N HIS A 259 -6.56 19.07 5.37
CA HIS A 259 -6.71 17.91 4.49
C HIS A 259 -6.28 16.59 5.13
N PHE A 260 -5.65 16.63 6.32
CA PHE A 260 -5.17 15.43 6.98
C PHE A 260 -6.29 14.63 7.66
N PRO A 261 -6.05 13.35 7.98
CA PRO A 261 -7.00 12.55 8.75
C PRO A 261 -7.45 13.25 10.03
N SER A 262 -8.69 13.04 10.42
CA SER A 262 -9.29 13.70 11.60
C SER A 262 -8.52 13.42 12.90
N SER A 263 -7.84 12.28 13.01
CA SER A 263 -6.94 11.94 14.12
C SER A 263 -5.76 12.91 14.23
N VAL A 264 -5.14 13.27 13.09
CA VAL A 264 -4.03 14.23 13.02
C VAL A 264 -4.52 15.65 13.33
N GLN A 265 -5.65 16.05 12.76
CA GLN A 265 -6.26 17.35 13.04
C GLN A 265 -6.60 17.49 14.53
N ASN A 266 -7.17 16.46 15.15
CA ASN A 266 -7.47 16.45 16.58
C ASN A 266 -6.21 16.55 17.43
N PHE A 267 -5.16 15.81 17.08
CA PHE A 267 -3.87 15.92 17.76
C PHE A 267 -3.32 17.36 17.67
N ALA A 268 -3.36 17.96 16.47
CA ALA A 268 -2.86 19.31 16.21
C ALA A 268 -3.62 20.42 16.96
N ARG A 269 -4.89 20.21 17.33
CA ARG A 269 -5.66 21.15 18.16
C ARG A 269 -5.13 21.25 19.61
N HIS A 270 -4.51 20.19 20.10
CA HIS A 270 -4.02 20.13 21.48
C HIS A 270 -2.52 20.34 21.57
N GLN A 271 -1.78 20.01 20.52
CA GLN A 271 -0.33 20.03 20.50
C GLN A 271 0.15 20.32 19.07
N SER A 272 1.05 21.30 18.89
CA SER A 272 1.69 21.53 17.60
C SER A 272 2.35 20.27 17.05
N LEU A 273 2.20 19.98 15.76
CA LEU A 273 2.78 18.78 15.15
C LEU A 273 4.32 18.81 15.18
N PHE A 274 4.92 19.94 14.85
CA PHE A 274 6.38 20.07 14.70
C PHE A 274 6.96 21.13 15.65
N TRP A 275 6.75 22.39 15.39
CA TRP A 275 7.44 23.51 16.02
C TRP A 275 6.77 23.92 17.34
N ASP A 276 7.26 23.44 18.49
CA ASP A 276 6.83 23.91 19.80
C ASP A 276 7.90 23.67 20.87
N GLU A 277 8.54 24.72 21.32
CA GLU A 277 9.61 24.65 22.34
C GLU A 277 9.11 24.32 23.75
N ARG A 278 7.80 24.40 24.01
CA ARG A 278 7.19 24.05 25.31
C ARG A 278 7.06 22.54 25.49
N ILE A 279 7.11 21.79 24.38
CA ILE A 279 6.86 20.36 24.34
C ILE A 279 8.20 19.62 24.18
N ARG A 280 8.42 18.61 25.01
CA ARG A 280 9.61 17.75 24.93
C ARG A 280 9.25 16.40 24.32
N PRO A 281 10.11 15.84 23.43
CA PRO A 281 11.38 16.38 22.92
C PRO A 281 11.18 17.67 22.11
N HIS A 282 12.19 18.56 22.12
CA HIS A 282 12.14 19.79 21.36
C HIS A 282 12.43 19.53 19.88
N VAL A 283 11.53 19.91 19.00
CA VAL A 283 11.77 19.90 17.54
C VAL A 283 12.16 21.29 17.09
N ARG A 284 13.36 21.42 16.51
CA ARG A 284 13.95 22.70 16.13
C ARG A 284 14.54 22.67 14.73
N ARG A 285 14.50 23.81 14.07
CA ARG A 285 15.21 23.98 12.78
C ARG A 285 16.71 24.03 13.02
N LEU A 286 17.42 23.27 12.21
CA LEU A 286 18.88 23.32 12.24
C LEU A 286 19.36 24.64 11.63
N PRO A 287 20.29 25.38 12.30
CA PRO A 287 20.82 26.61 11.73
C PRO A 287 21.51 26.40 10.38
N LEU A 288 21.25 27.30 9.44
CA LEU A 288 21.89 27.29 8.11
C LEU A 288 23.38 27.66 8.21
N ASP A 289 23.72 28.61 9.07
CA ASP A 289 25.11 29.01 9.32
C ASP A 289 25.92 27.86 9.93
N PRO A 290 27.05 27.45 9.31
CA PRO A 290 27.84 26.33 9.80
C PRO A 290 28.38 26.53 11.23
N GLY A 291 28.71 27.77 11.63
CA GLY A 291 29.19 28.09 12.98
C GLY A 291 28.09 27.93 14.02
N LEU A 292 26.88 28.42 13.75
CA LEU A 292 25.73 28.25 14.62
C LEU A 292 25.30 26.78 14.69
N ARG A 293 25.38 26.06 13.56
CA ARG A 293 25.12 24.61 13.51
C ARG A 293 26.10 23.84 14.41
N GLN A 294 27.37 24.18 14.32
CA GLN A 294 28.38 23.59 15.18
C GLN A 294 28.07 23.85 16.66
N ILE A 295 27.67 25.06 17.03
CA ILE A 295 27.27 25.39 18.39
C ILE A 295 26.06 24.55 18.81
N ALA A 296 25.03 24.44 17.96
CA ALA A 296 23.82 23.68 18.24
C ALA A 296 24.10 22.18 18.48
N LEU A 297 25.05 21.59 17.77
CA LEU A 297 25.41 20.17 17.84
C LEU A 297 26.59 19.86 18.77
N SER A 298 27.31 20.86 19.26
CA SER A 298 28.50 20.68 20.13
C SER A 298 28.17 20.38 21.60
N GLY A 299 26.90 20.33 21.96
CA GLY A 299 26.44 20.03 23.30
C GLY A 299 26.92 18.66 23.83
N SER A 300 26.94 18.51 25.15
CA SER A 300 27.28 17.24 25.83
C SER A 300 26.12 16.23 25.85
N THR A 301 24.92 16.64 25.42
CA THR A 301 23.73 15.80 25.34
C THR A 301 23.54 15.29 23.92
N PRO A 302 23.21 13.98 23.76
CA PRO A 302 22.91 13.44 22.45
C PRO A 302 21.71 14.14 21.79
N ALA A 303 21.79 14.32 20.49
CA ALA A 303 20.73 14.91 19.66
C ALA A 303 20.28 13.94 18.57
N ILE A 304 19.09 14.16 18.04
CA ILE A 304 18.58 13.48 16.84
C ILE A 304 18.59 14.50 15.71
N VAL A 305 19.12 14.15 14.54
CA VAL A 305 19.14 15.01 13.36
C VAL A 305 18.43 14.32 12.22
N LEU A 306 17.39 14.96 11.66
CA LEU A 306 16.76 14.58 10.40
C LEU A 306 17.29 15.49 9.30
N THR A 307 17.82 14.89 8.23
CA THR A 307 18.43 15.61 7.13
C THR A 307 18.05 14.97 5.79
N HIS A 308 18.13 15.75 4.73
CA HIS A 308 17.89 15.21 3.39
C HIS A 308 19.02 14.25 3.00
N TYR A 309 18.70 13.16 2.31
CA TYR A 309 19.67 12.11 1.95
C TYR A 309 20.76 12.58 0.97
N ASP A 310 20.56 13.68 0.23
CA ASP A 310 21.59 14.28 -0.65
C ASP A 310 22.56 15.19 0.10
N THR A 311 22.34 15.43 1.40
CA THR A 311 23.21 16.28 2.20
C THR A 311 24.49 15.54 2.57
N GLU A 312 25.63 16.25 2.63
CA GLU A 312 26.89 15.68 3.11
C GLU A 312 26.81 15.35 4.60
N LEU A 313 26.53 14.08 4.90
CA LEU A 313 26.24 13.61 6.27
C LEU A 313 27.42 13.80 7.24
N SER A 314 28.67 13.80 6.78
CA SER A 314 29.86 13.92 7.62
C SER A 314 29.93 15.27 8.35
N GLN A 315 29.30 16.33 7.84
CA GLN A 315 29.29 17.66 8.46
C GLN A 315 28.66 17.64 9.86
N TYR A 316 27.64 16.83 10.08
CA TYR A 316 26.96 16.71 11.38
C TYR A 316 27.87 16.02 12.41
N VAL A 317 28.53 14.94 12.00
CA VAL A 317 29.44 14.18 12.86
C VAL A 317 30.66 15.02 13.25
N HIS A 318 31.17 15.86 12.33
CA HIS A 318 32.28 16.77 12.63
C HIS A 318 31.91 17.93 13.57
N ALA A 319 30.63 18.33 13.57
CA ALA A 319 30.14 19.40 14.43
C ALA A 319 30.03 19.01 15.91
N SER A 320 30.13 17.72 16.25
CA SER A 320 29.98 17.21 17.61
C SER A 320 31.16 16.36 18.07
N GLN A 321 31.40 16.29 19.37
CA GLN A 321 32.39 15.38 19.97
C GLN A 321 31.81 14.01 20.32
N LEU A 322 30.48 13.90 20.41
CA LEU A 322 29.80 12.64 20.71
C LEU A 322 29.90 11.66 19.53
N PRO A 323 29.87 10.35 19.81
CA PRO A 323 29.70 9.36 18.74
C PRO A 323 28.30 9.46 18.12
N TRP A 324 28.19 9.02 16.86
CA TRP A 324 26.95 9.08 16.12
C TRP A 324 26.51 7.69 15.66
N LEU A 325 25.20 7.50 15.62
CA LEU A 325 24.54 6.39 14.94
C LEU A 325 23.87 6.92 13.68
N LEU A 326 24.26 6.42 12.52
CA LEU A 326 23.57 6.61 11.26
C LEU A 326 22.53 5.51 11.11
N LEU A 327 21.26 5.88 11.08
CA LEU A 327 20.14 4.98 10.82
C LEU A 327 19.66 5.13 9.39
N VAL A 328 19.71 4.04 8.64
CA VAL A 328 19.32 4.00 7.22
C VAL A 328 18.26 2.94 6.97
N PRO A 329 17.45 3.07 5.91
CA PRO A 329 16.47 2.05 5.56
C PRO A 329 17.12 0.68 5.34
N GLN A 330 16.44 -0.34 5.83
CA GLN A 330 16.81 -1.74 5.62
C GLN A 330 16.43 -2.15 4.20
N GLN A 331 17.27 -2.98 3.58
CA GLN A 331 16.91 -3.61 2.31
C GLN A 331 15.68 -4.51 2.50
N PRO A 332 14.63 -4.36 1.68
CA PRO A 332 13.43 -5.18 1.77
C PRO A 332 13.75 -6.68 1.73
N GLY A 333 13.17 -7.44 2.67
CA GLY A 333 13.37 -8.88 2.77
C GLY A 333 14.72 -9.35 3.33
N ARG A 334 15.64 -8.43 3.69
CA ARG A 334 16.97 -8.76 4.24
C ARG A 334 17.25 -7.98 5.50
N GLU A 335 16.98 -8.60 6.65
CA GLU A 335 17.23 -7.97 7.94
C GLU A 335 18.71 -7.61 8.12
N GLY A 336 18.97 -6.37 8.55
CA GLY A 336 20.31 -5.84 8.77
C GLY A 336 21.11 -5.49 7.51
N ALA A 337 20.59 -5.76 6.31
CA ALA A 337 21.22 -5.31 5.08
C ALA A 337 20.79 -3.88 4.73
N ILE A 338 21.73 -3.08 4.24
CA ILE A 338 21.50 -1.71 3.79
C ILE A 338 20.94 -1.75 2.36
N ASP A 339 20.05 -0.84 2.02
CA ASP A 339 19.62 -0.69 0.64
C ASP A 339 20.78 -0.28 -0.29
N THR A 340 20.68 -0.68 -1.56
CA THR A 340 21.77 -0.55 -2.52
C THR A 340 22.20 0.91 -2.77
N LEU A 341 21.24 1.84 -2.81
CA LEU A 341 21.52 3.26 -3.05
C LEU A 341 22.27 3.90 -1.89
N THR A 342 21.79 3.63 -0.68
CA THR A 342 22.45 4.09 0.55
C THR A 342 23.86 3.50 0.67
N GLU A 343 24.05 2.22 0.34
CA GLU A 343 25.36 1.60 0.34
C GLU A 343 26.32 2.28 -0.66
N GLN A 344 25.87 2.56 -1.88
CA GLN A 344 26.64 3.27 -2.89
C GLN A 344 27.04 4.68 -2.43
N ARG A 345 26.11 5.44 -1.82
CA ARG A 345 26.36 6.78 -1.27
C ARG A 345 27.43 6.74 -0.17
N ILE A 346 27.32 5.80 0.77
CA ILE A 346 28.33 5.61 1.83
C ILE A 346 29.68 5.24 1.21
N GLN A 347 29.72 4.37 0.22
CA GLN A 347 30.95 3.98 -0.47
C GLN A 347 31.57 5.10 -1.28
N ALA A 348 30.80 6.00 -1.82
CA ALA A 348 31.28 7.19 -2.55
C ALA A 348 31.92 8.23 -1.60
N SER A 349 31.41 8.40 -0.37
CA SER A 349 31.92 9.40 0.58
C SER A 349 33.17 8.91 1.33
N LYS A 350 34.33 9.53 1.05
CA LYS A 350 35.58 9.26 1.76
C LYS A 350 35.47 9.65 3.26
N SER A 351 34.78 10.74 3.55
CA SER A 351 34.57 11.25 4.92
C SER A 351 33.76 10.26 5.75
N LEU A 352 32.63 9.77 5.23
CA LEU A 352 31.80 8.78 5.95
C LEU A 352 32.58 7.50 6.23
N ARG A 353 33.29 6.97 5.23
CA ARG A 353 34.14 5.77 5.42
C ARG A 353 35.20 5.96 6.49
N SER A 354 35.82 7.14 6.56
CA SER A 354 36.81 7.47 7.60
C SER A 354 36.17 7.51 8.99
N LEU A 355 34.98 8.10 9.11
CA LEU A 355 34.24 8.20 10.37
C LEU A 355 33.78 6.82 10.87
N LEU A 356 33.32 5.95 9.96
CA LEU A 356 32.99 4.55 10.28
C LEU A 356 34.21 3.77 10.77
N LYS A 357 35.37 3.90 10.09
CA LYS A 357 36.62 3.24 10.48
C LYS A 357 37.14 3.70 11.84
N SER A 358 36.95 4.97 12.18
CA SER A 358 37.40 5.54 13.46
C SER A 358 36.45 5.23 14.63
N GLY A 359 35.29 4.64 14.39
CA GLY A 359 34.24 4.41 15.38
C GLY A 359 33.49 5.67 15.84
N ARG A 360 33.77 6.83 15.20
CA ARG A 360 33.03 8.08 15.43
C ARG A 360 31.59 8.02 14.90
N LEU A 361 31.37 7.23 13.87
CA LEU A 361 30.09 6.92 13.29
C LEU A 361 29.89 5.42 13.33
N THR A 362 28.75 4.98 13.81
CA THR A 362 28.27 3.60 13.65
C THR A 362 27.09 3.60 12.71
N LEU A 363 26.85 2.48 12.02
CA LEU A 363 25.79 2.33 11.04
C LEU A 363 24.87 1.20 11.49
N ASP A 364 23.58 1.43 11.39
CA ASP A 364 22.57 0.41 11.64
C ASP A 364 21.37 0.64 10.73
N THR A 365 20.54 -0.37 10.58
CA THR A 365 19.37 -0.31 9.69
C THR A 365 18.08 -0.26 10.49
N TYR A 366 17.04 0.31 9.89
CA TYR A 366 15.70 0.27 10.42
C TYR A 366 14.69 -0.14 9.34
N LEU A 367 13.60 -0.71 9.78
CA LEU A 367 12.43 -0.97 8.94
C LEU A 367 11.30 -0.04 9.39
N LEU A 368 10.86 0.81 8.47
CA LEU A 368 9.62 1.58 8.57
C LEU A 368 9.09 1.71 7.15
N GLY A 369 8.23 0.75 6.77
CA GLY A 369 7.79 0.61 5.38
C GLY A 369 7.04 1.84 4.88
N GLU A 370 7.46 2.39 3.75
CA GLU A 370 6.81 3.49 3.03
C GLU A 370 5.96 2.98 1.87
N HIS A 371 6.20 1.75 1.42
CA HIS A 371 5.48 1.06 0.35
C HIS A 371 4.82 -0.21 0.87
N CYS A 372 3.90 -0.74 0.07
CA CYS A 372 3.20 -1.98 0.39
C CYS A 372 4.16 -3.17 0.31
N ASP A 373 4.04 -4.11 1.24
CA ASP A 373 4.80 -5.35 1.21
C ASP A 373 4.21 -6.35 0.20
N GLY A 374 4.94 -7.43 -0.08
CA GLY A 374 4.52 -8.42 -1.09
C GLY A 374 3.17 -9.07 -0.80
N ILE A 375 2.81 -9.22 0.48
CA ILE A 375 1.50 -9.75 0.87
C ILE A 375 0.41 -8.74 0.51
N GLY A 376 0.58 -7.49 0.88
CA GLY A 376 -0.40 -6.44 0.61
C GLY A 376 -0.55 -6.19 -0.89
N THR A 377 0.55 -6.19 -1.67
CA THR A 377 0.49 -6.06 -3.14
C THR A 377 -0.28 -7.24 -3.77
N THR A 378 0.01 -8.46 -3.35
CA THR A 378 -0.73 -9.65 -3.82
C THR A 378 -2.21 -9.59 -3.42
N GLN A 379 -2.50 -9.13 -2.19
CA GLN A 379 -3.86 -8.94 -1.69
C GLN A 379 -4.62 -7.89 -2.52
N LEU A 380 -3.99 -6.77 -2.88
CA LEU A 380 -4.59 -5.76 -3.76
C LEU A 380 -4.95 -6.38 -5.12
N ILE A 381 -4.02 -7.08 -5.77
CA ILE A 381 -4.24 -7.71 -7.07
C ILE A 381 -5.43 -8.68 -7.02
N HIS A 382 -5.50 -9.52 -6.00
CA HIS A 382 -6.59 -10.50 -5.85
C HIS A 382 -7.95 -9.86 -5.52
N ASN A 383 -7.98 -8.72 -4.83
CA ASN A 383 -9.23 -7.99 -4.55
C ASN A 383 -9.73 -7.23 -5.78
N LEU A 384 -8.85 -6.62 -6.55
CA LEU A 384 -9.18 -5.90 -7.78
C LEU A 384 -9.55 -6.84 -8.93
N ARG A 385 -8.86 -7.97 -9.08
CA ARG A 385 -9.04 -8.96 -10.15
C ARG A 385 -8.94 -8.36 -11.55
N PRO A 386 -7.84 -7.71 -11.91
CA PRO A 386 -7.64 -7.19 -13.26
C PRO A 386 -7.45 -8.31 -14.29
N GLN A 387 -7.50 -8.00 -15.59
CA GLN A 387 -7.05 -8.94 -16.63
C GLN A 387 -5.53 -8.86 -16.79
N HIS A 388 -4.98 -7.63 -16.82
CA HIS A 388 -3.56 -7.36 -16.92
C HIS A 388 -3.03 -6.71 -15.65
N VAL A 389 -1.84 -7.11 -15.21
CA VAL A 389 -1.08 -6.47 -14.14
C VAL A 389 0.26 -6.01 -14.72
N VAL A 390 0.50 -4.71 -14.69
CA VAL A 390 1.77 -4.10 -15.07
C VAL A 390 2.50 -3.72 -13.79
N LEU A 391 3.61 -4.40 -13.52
CA LEU A 391 4.44 -4.17 -12.34
C LEU A 391 5.52 -3.15 -12.67
N VAL A 392 5.54 -2.06 -11.93
CA VAL A 392 6.49 -0.93 -12.08
C VAL A 392 7.04 -0.54 -10.71
N HIS A 393 7.89 0.46 -10.65
CA HIS A 393 8.45 1.05 -9.44
C HIS A 393 9.04 0.01 -8.48
N GLY A 394 10.34 -0.16 -8.59
CA GLY A 394 11.13 -1.08 -7.74
C GLY A 394 12.28 -1.75 -8.49
N PRO A 395 13.22 -2.35 -7.79
CA PRO A 395 14.31 -3.11 -8.38
C PRO A 395 13.80 -4.22 -9.30
N THR A 396 14.43 -4.38 -10.46
CA THR A 396 14.01 -5.35 -11.49
C THR A 396 13.88 -6.78 -10.96
N ASN A 397 14.76 -7.18 -10.03
CA ASN A 397 14.68 -8.50 -9.40
C ASN A 397 13.44 -8.64 -8.50
N TYR A 398 13.01 -7.58 -7.80
CA TYR A 398 11.80 -7.61 -6.96
C TYR A 398 10.53 -7.69 -7.80
N LEU A 399 10.49 -6.95 -8.92
CA LEU A 399 9.36 -7.05 -9.87
C LEU A 399 9.30 -8.44 -10.50
N ALA A 400 10.45 -9.02 -10.85
CA ALA A 400 10.53 -10.38 -11.39
C ALA A 400 10.10 -11.43 -10.34
N ASP A 401 10.48 -11.26 -9.08
CA ASP A 401 10.08 -12.17 -7.99
C ASP A 401 8.55 -12.14 -7.80
N LEU A 402 7.92 -10.95 -7.80
CA LEU A 402 6.46 -10.83 -7.77
C LEU A 402 5.80 -11.49 -8.98
N ALA A 403 6.33 -11.22 -10.19
CA ALA A 403 5.80 -11.78 -11.43
C ALA A 403 5.98 -13.31 -11.51
N SER A 404 6.88 -13.89 -10.71
CA SER A 404 7.12 -15.34 -10.67
C SER A 404 6.18 -16.11 -9.74
N LEU A 405 5.35 -15.42 -8.94
CA LEU A 405 4.40 -16.07 -8.03
C LEU A 405 3.37 -16.87 -8.83
N GLU A 406 3.31 -18.18 -8.60
CA GLU A 406 2.37 -19.09 -9.30
C GLU A 406 0.92 -18.64 -9.17
N GLU A 407 0.52 -18.15 -8.00
CA GLU A 407 -0.81 -17.65 -7.74
C GLU A 407 -1.19 -16.43 -8.58
N LEU A 408 -0.22 -15.63 -9.02
CA LEU A 408 -0.43 -14.51 -9.93
C LEU A 408 -0.36 -14.97 -11.39
N GLN A 409 0.66 -15.76 -11.77
CA GLN A 409 0.85 -16.25 -13.14
C GLN A 409 -0.34 -17.06 -13.65
N ASN A 410 -0.94 -17.88 -12.79
CA ASN A 410 -2.06 -18.73 -13.16
C ASN A 410 -3.39 -17.96 -13.36
N ARG A 411 -3.44 -16.65 -13.07
CA ARG A 411 -4.69 -15.89 -13.03
C ARG A 411 -4.69 -14.60 -13.81
N TYR A 412 -3.52 -14.00 -14.00
CA TYR A 412 -3.37 -12.66 -14.54
C TYR A 412 -2.32 -12.64 -15.65
N HIS A 413 -2.50 -11.74 -16.62
CA HIS A 413 -1.45 -11.44 -17.57
C HIS A 413 -0.47 -10.45 -16.92
N LEU A 414 0.71 -10.95 -16.51
CA LEU A 414 1.72 -10.16 -15.80
C LEU A 414 2.70 -9.55 -16.78
N HIS A 415 3.03 -8.27 -16.57
CA HIS A 415 3.98 -7.51 -17.36
C HIS A 415 4.99 -6.82 -16.45
N THR A 416 6.27 -6.92 -16.78
CA THR A 416 7.38 -6.21 -16.13
C THR A 416 8.17 -5.45 -17.20
N PRO A 417 7.60 -4.34 -17.74
CA PRO A 417 8.23 -3.63 -18.83
C PRO A 417 9.51 -2.92 -18.38
N LEU A 418 10.38 -2.66 -19.36
CA LEU A 418 11.50 -1.74 -19.22
C LEU A 418 11.16 -0.41 -19.89
N ALA A 419 11.91 0.65 -19.55
CA ALA A 419 11.79 1.93 -20.23
C ALA A 419 11.93 1.78 -21.75
N GLY A 420 11.03 2.41 -22.51
CA GLY A 420 10.93 2.31 -23.97
C GLY A 420 10.26 1.03 -24.48
N MET A 421 9.89 0.08 -23.65
CA MET A 421 9.23 -1.16 -24.03
C MET A 421 7.70 -1.01 -24.01
N ARG A 422 7.10 -0.91 -25.20
CA ARG A 422 5.63 -0.85 -25.30
C ARG A 422 4.99 -2.17 -24.91
N VAL A 423 3.93 -2.10 -24.11
CA VAL A 423 3.08 -3.21 -23.71
C VAL A 423 1.70 -3.03 -24.32
N ASP A 424 1.31 -3.93 -25.21
CA ASP A 424 -0.05 -4.02 -25.71
C ASP A 424 -0.92 -4.79 -24.70
N LEU A 425 -2.09 -4.25 -24.36
CA LEU A 425 -2.97 -4.75 -23.31
C LEU A 425 -4.34 -5.14 -23.90
N PRO A 426 -4.42 -6.23 -24.68
CA PRO A 426 -5.65 -6.64 -25.33
C PRO A 426 -6.69 -7.10 -24.31
N VAL A 427 -7.86 -6.50 -24.34
CA VAL A 427 -8.95 -6.80 -23.42
C VAL A 427 -10.02 -7.63 -24.16
N GLY A 428 -10.32 -8.83 -23.66
CA GLY A 428 -11.27 -9.76 -24.26
C GLY A 428 -12.44 -10.09 -23.34
N GLU A 429 -13.64 -10.34 -23.93
CA GLU A 429 -14.82 -10.77 -23.18
C GLU A 429 -14.69 -12.20 -22.60
N THR A 430 -13.74 -12.98 -23.09
CA THR A 430 -13.58 -14.42 -22.78
C THR A 430 -12.58 -14.70 -21.66
N PHE A 431 -12.04 -13.68 -21.01
CA PHE A 431 -11.13 -13.90 -19.88
C PHE A 431 -11.91 -14.32 -18.63
N LEU A 432 -12.08 -15.63 -18.47
CA LEU A 432 -12.62 -16.22 -17.24
C LEU A 432 -11.49 -16.33 -16.21
N GLN A 433 -11.47 -15.41 -15.25
CA GLN A 433 -10.60 -15.56 -14.09
C GLN A 433 -10.93 -16.83 -13.33
N PRO A 434 -9.97 -17.73 -13.06
CA PRO A 434 -10.16 -18.82 -12.12
C PRO A 434 -10.57 -18.26 -10.76
N ALA A 435 -11.47 -18.96 -10.07
CA ALA A 435 -11.77 -18.62 -8.67
C ALA A 435 -10.50 -18.66 -7.83
N ALA A 436 -10.40 -17.75 -6.83
CA ALA A 436 -9.30 -17.81 -5.88
C ALA A 436 -9.22 -19.21 -5.27
N PRO A 437 -8.04 -19.85 -5.19
CA PRO A 437 -7.93 -21.13 -4.49
C PRO A 437 -8.38 -20.91 -3.05
N GLU A 438 -9.27 -21.76 -2.59
CA GLU A 438 -9.60 -21.81 -1.17
C GLU A 438 -8.36 -22.27 -0.42
N ALA A 439 -7.88 -21.47 0.53
CA ALA A 439 -6.82 -21.91 1.43
C ALA A 439 -7.43 -22.85 2.45
N GLN A 440 -7.03 -24.11 2.43
CA GLN A 440 -7.41 -25.14 3.39
C GLN A 440 -6.19 -25.53 4.20
N TYR A 441 -6.35 -25.61 5.52
CA TYR A 441 -5.27 -25.97 6.42
C TYR A 441 -5.69 -27.16 7.29
N GLU A 442 -4.77 -28.09 7.51
CA GLU A 442 -4.94 -29.19 8.44
C GLU A 442 -4.47 -28.76 9.83
N GLY A 443 -5.21 -29.13 10.88
CA GLY A 443 -4.88 -28.81 12.25
C GLY A 443 -5.37 -29.88 13.22
N GLU A 444 -4.80 -29.90 14.42
CA GLU A 444 -5.22 -30.79 15.51
C GLU A 444 -6.15 -30.06 16.46
N LEU A 445 -7.29 -30.67 16.79
CA LEU A 445 -8.25 -30.17 17.78
C LEU A 445 -8.00 -30.82 19.14
N THR A 446 -7.77 -30.02 20.15
CA THR A 446 -7.74 -30.47 21.56
C THR A 446 -8.95 -29.86 22.29
N GLU A 447 -9.82 -30.71 22.79
CA GLU A 447 -11.03 -30.28 23.54
C GLU A 447 -10.71 -30.12 25.05
N TYR A 448 -11.25 -29.07 25.63
CA TYR A 448 -11.22 -28.78 27.08
C TYR A 448 -12.64 -28.63 27.60
N GLU A 449 -12.81 -28.67 28.91
CA GLU A 449 -14.15 -28.56 29.54
C GLU A 449 -14.92 -27.28 29.14
N ASP A 450 -14.21 -26.16 28.87
CA ASP A 450 -14.78 -24.85 28.55
C ASP A 450 -14.48 -24.36 27.12
N GLY A 451 -13.88 -25.21 26.25
CA GLY A 451 -13.51 -24.77 24.88
C GLY A 451 -12.71 -25.80 24.11
N ALA A 452 -12.28 -25.40 22.91
CA ALA A 452 -11.44 -26.23 22.07
C ALA A 452 -10.24 -25.40 21.57
N LEU A 453 -9.04 -25.99 21.59
CA LEU A 453 -7.82 -25.42 21.03
C LEU A 453 -7.51 -26.10 19.70
N VAL A 454 -7.34 -25.32 18.66
CA VAL A 454 -6.87 -25.81 17.35
C VAL A 454 -5.37 -25.54 17.23
N THR A 455 -4.59 -26.59 17.20
CA THR A 455 -3.14 -26.49 16.99
C THR A 455 -2.86 -26.62 15.51
N LEU A 456 -2.22 -25.61 14.93
CA LEU A 456 -1.84 -25.57 13.52
C LEU A 456 -0.36 -25.89 13.35
N PRO A 457 0.03 -26.59 12.28
CA PRO A 457 1.44 -26.83 12.00
C PRO A 457 2.25 -25.54 11.87
N PRO A 458 3.46 -25.45 12.43
CA PRO A 458 4.29 -24.24 12.37
C PRO A 458 4.57 -23.73 10.95
N VAL A 459 4.52 -24.61 9.95
CA VAL A 459 4.69 -24.25 8.54
C VAL A 459 3.65 -23.24 8.06
N LEU A 460 2.46 -23.21 8.67
CA LEU A 460 1.41 -22.24 8.34
C LEU A 460 1.76 -20.80 8.70
N LEU A 461 2.60 -20.58 9.71
CA LEU A 461 3.06 -19.25 10.08
C LEU A 461 3.93 -18.60 8.98
N THR A 462 4.46 -19.42 8.08
CA THR A 462 5.26 -18.99 6.91
C THR A 462 4.45 -18.97 5.62
N ASP A 463 3.20 -19.45 5.62
CA ASP A 463 2.31 -19.40 4.44
C ASP A 463 1.74 -17.99 4.26
N PRO A 464 1.96 -17.34 3.10
CA PRO A 464 1.41 -16.01 2.81
C PRO A 464 -0.10 -15.93 2.96
N ARG A 465 -0.79 -17.01 2.64
CA ARG A 465 -2.25 -17.10 2.69
C ARG A 465 -2.80 -17.06 4.10
N TRP A 466 -1.99 -17.41 5.11
CA TRP A 466 -2.38 -17.40 6.53
C TRP A 466 -2.77 -16.01 7.03
N GLN A 467 -2.11 -14.95 6.56
CA GLN A 467 -2.45 -13.58 6.95
C GLN A 467 -3.74 -13.07 6.29
N SER A 468 -4.00 -13.46 5.04
CA SER A 468 -5.28 -13.17 4.37
C SER A 468 -6.45 -14.00 4.91
N PHE A 469 -6.15 -15.10 5.57
CA PHE A 469 -7.08 -15.98 6.25
C PHE A 469 -7.80 -15.30 7.45
N ALA A 470 -7.12 -14.35 8.09
CA ALA A 470 -7.63 -13.61 9.25
C ALA A 470 -8.33 -12.29 8.89
N ASP A 471 -8.55 -12.00 7.61
CA ASP A 471 -9.06 -10.71 7.11
C ASP A 471 -10.45 -10.36 7.66
N THR A 472 -11.31 -11.38 7.87
CA THR A 472 -12.62 -11.21 8.52
C THR A 472 -12.60 -11.53 10.01
N GLY A 473 -11.52 -12.06 10.52
CA GLY A 473 -11.43 -12.63 11.88
C GLY A 473 -12.28 -13.87 12.10
N ILE A 474 -12.93 -14.41 11.02
CA ILE A 474 -13.81 -15.59 11.10
C ILE A 474 -13.14 -16.75 10.37
N VAL A 475 -12.99 -17.84 11.11
CA VAL A 475 -12.45 -19.10 10.61
C VAL A 475 -13.55 -20.16 10.66
N GLU A 476 -13.81 -20.78 9.52
CA GLU A 476 -14.67 -21.96 9.45
C GLU A 476 -13.80 -23.20 9.64
N VAL A 477 -14.25 -24.09 10.50
CA VAL A 477 -13.58 -25.34 10.84
C VAL A 477 -14.47 -26.49 10.42
N ARG A 478 -13.96 -27.38 9.56
CA ARG A 478 -14.71 -28.56 9.06
C ARG A 478 -13.92 -29.84 9.27
N TRP A 479 -14.59 -30.89 9.64
CA TRP A 479 -14.04 -32.23 9.54
C TRP A 479 -14.15 -32.75 8.11
N GLN A 480 -13.02 -33.22 7.57
CA GLN A 480 -12.96 -33.92 6.28
C GLN A 480 -12.33 -35.30 6.50
N GLY A 481 -13.16 -36.32 6.70
CA GLY A 481 -12.71 -37.61 7.19
C GLY A 481 -12.14 -37.50 8.60
N ASP A 482 -10.90 -37.93 8.80
CA ASP A 482 -10.19 -37.86 10.09
C ASP A 482 -9.37 -36.55 10.26
N SER A 483 -9.41 -35.65 9.27
CA SER A 483 -8.64 -34.41 9.26
C SER A 483 -9.52 -33.21 9.55
N LEU A 484 -9.01 -32.27 10.36
CA LEU A 484 -9.64 -31.01 10.66
C LEU A 484 -9.14 -29.96 9.66
N VAL A 485 -10.05 -29.46 8.81
CA VAL A 485 -9.73 -28.45 7.80
C VAL A 485 -10.25 -27.09 8.26
N LEU A 486 -9.37 -26.09 8.25
CA LEU A 486 -9.71 -24.70 8.57
C LEU A 486 -9.77 -23.89 7.28
N ARG A 487 -10.81 -23.07 7.15
CA ARG A 487 -11.01 -22.16 6.03
C ARG A 487 -11.33 -20.77 6.54
N GLY A 488 -10.67 -19.75 6.01
CA GLY A 488 -11.05 -18.36 6.24
C GLY A 488 -12.38 -18.05 5.55
N VAL A 489 -13.27 -17.37 6.24
CA VAL A 489 -14.55 -16.91 5.66
C VAL A 489 -14.30 -15.54 5.04
N SER A 490 -14.51 -15.42 3.73
CA SER A 490 -14.37 -14.13 3.05
C SER A 490 -15.54 -13.19 3.37
N GLN A 491 -15.31 -11.88 3.31
CA GLN A 491 -16.40 -10.89 3.49
C GLN A 491 -17.54 -11.11 2.48
N ARG A 492 -17.23 -11.56 1.25
CA ARG A 492 -18.24 -11.87 0.24
C ARG A 492 -19.18 -12.99 0.70
N GLU A 493 -18.64 -14.03 1.36
CA GLU A 493 -19.46 -15.10 1.94
C GLU A 493 -20.30 -14.60 3.11
N LEU A 494 -19.78 -13.64 3.90
CA LEU A 494 -20.56 -13.00 4.97
C LEU A 494 -21.69 -12.12 4.41
N LEU A 495 -21.46 -11.42 3.32
CA LEU A 495 -22.45 -10.55 2.68
C LEU A 495 -23.50 -11.35 1.90
N ASN A 496 -23.11 -12.46 1.27
CA ASN A 496 -24.04 -13.34 0.55
C ASN A 496 -24.86 -14.26 1.49
N ARG A 497 -24.56 -14.29 2.78
CA ARG A 497 -25.35 -15.06 3.76
C ARG A 497 -26.79 -14.54 4.00
N GLY A 498 -27.22 -13.52 3.27
CA GLY A 498 -28.59 -13.01 3.25
C GLY A 498 -29.52 -13.73 2.27
N ASP A 499 -28.99 -14.42 1.28
CA ASP A 499 -29.76 -15.29 0.40
C ASP A 499 -29.81 -16.68 1.02
N GLU A 500 -31.01 -17.28 1.12
CA GLU A 500 -31.16 -18.66 1.59
C GLU A 500 -30.26 -19.58 0.77
N PRO A 501 -29.38 -20.36 1.40
CA PRO A 501 -28.50 -21.26 0.68
C PRO A 501 -29.33 -22.28 -0.07
N ASP A 502 -29.00 -22.49 -1.33
CA ASP A 502 -29.65 -23.49 -2.20
C ASP A 502 -29.22 -24.91 -1.75
N ILE A 503 -29.81 -25.38 -0.65
CA ILE A 503 -29.51 -26.68 -0.07
C ILE A 503 -30.17 -27.74 -0.92
N LEU A 504 -29.36 -28.53 -1.62
CA LEU A 504 -29.88 -29.64 -2.40
C LEU A 504 -30.64 -30.63 -1.51
N PRO A 505 -31.89 -31.00 -1.84
CA PRO A 505 -32.65 -32.00 -1.10
C PRO A 505 -31.87 -33.32 -1.02
N GLY A 506 -31.70 -33.84 0.21
CA GLY A 506 -30.97 -35.08 0.44
C GLY A 506 -29.46 -34.95 0.64
N ALA A 507 -28.89 -33.74 0.53
CA ALA A 507 -27.48 -33.51 0.87
C ALA A 507 -27.26 -33.73 2.39
N GLU A 508 -26.15 -34.41 2.76
CA GLU A 508 -25.75 -34.62 4.16
C GLU A 508 -25.13 -33.33 4.73
N CYS A 509 -26.00 -32.36 5.07
CA CYS A 509 -25.55 -31.06 5.59
C CYS A 509 -26.42 -30.64 6.80
N CYS A 510 -25.94 -29.66 7.56
CA CYS A 510 -26.67 -29.17 8.75
C CYS A 510 -28.07 -28.70 8.43
N GLY A 511 -28.31 -28.05 7.28
CA GLY A 511 -29.63 -27.57 6.85
C GLY A 511 -30.67 -28.69 6.69
N ASN A 512 -30.22 -29.89 6.32
CA ASN A 512 -31.08 -31.10 6.21
C ASN A 512 -31.05 -31.99 7.48
N CYS A 513 -30.43 -31.51 8.57
CA CYS A 513 -30.27 -32.26 9.81
C CYS A 513 -31.38 -31.92 10.84
N ILE A 514 -32.00 -32.93 11.43
CA ILE A 514 -33.04 -32.73 12.47
C ILE A 514 -32.53 -31.96 13.70
N HIS A 515 -31.22 -31.97 13.92
CA HIS A 515 -30.58 -31.31 15.05
C HIS A 515 -30.17 -29.85 14.74
N TYR A 516 -30.40 -29.35 13.53
CA TYR A 516 -30.11 -27.96 13.17
C TYR A 516 -31.28 -27.06 13.56
N ARG A 517 -31.07 -26.18 14.54
CA ARG A 517 -32.11 -25.23 15.00
C ARG A 517 -31.46 -23.88 15.35
N GLY A 518 -31.98 -22.78 14.82
CA GLY A 518 -31.49 -21.42 15.13
C GLY A 518 -30.02 -21.23 14.80
N GLN A 519 -29.56 -21.79 13.69
CA GLN A 519 -28.16 -21.78 13.24
C GLN A 519 -27.17 -22.46 14.21
N ARG A 520 -27.63 -23.40 15.02
CA ARG A 520 -26.79 -24.16 15.96
C ARG A 520 -27.05 -25.66 15.83
N CYS A 521 -26.01 -26.44 16.12
CA CYS A 521 -26.08 -27.89 16.21
C CYS A 521 -26.59 -28.29 17.61
N TRP A 522 -27.62 -29.15 17.68
CA TRP A 522 -28.18 -29.68 18.92
C TRP A 522 -28.08 -31.21 18.98
N SER A 523 -27.19 -31.82 18.20
CA SER A 523 -26.88 -33.25 18.31
C SER A 523 -25.87 -33.48 19.42
N GLN A 524 -26.24 -34.18 20.48
CA GLN A 524 -25.35 -34.58 21.58
C GLN A 524 -24.25 -35.55 21.13
N ALA A 525 -24.43 -36.20 19.97
CA ALA A 525 -23.42 -37.07 19.37
C ALA A 525 -22.40 -36.31 18.49
N SER A 526 -22.63 -35.02 18.30
CA SER A 526 -21.77 -34.16 17.49
C SER A 526 -20.81 -33.38 18.37
N SER A 527 -19.54 -33.33 17.97
CA SER A 527 -18.53 -32.41 18.54
C SER A 527 -18.91 -30.93 18.39
N LEU A 528 -19.89 -30.62 17.54
CA LEU A 528 -20.41 -29.26 17.32
C LEU A 528 -21.64 -28.93 18.18
N PHE A 529 -21.95 -29.75 19.20
CA PHE A 529 -23.08 -29.52 20.08
C PHE A 529 -23.04 -28.10 20.70
N GLY A 530 -24.12 -27.33 20.49
CA GLY A 530 -24.26 -25.97 20.99
C GLY A 530 -23.53 -24.88 20.16
N PHE A 531 -22.66 -25.24 19.23
CA PHE A 531 -21.99 -24.29 18.37
C PHE A 531 -22.87 -23.77 17.24
N LYS A 532 -22.60 -22.53 16.81
CA LYS A 532 -23.21 -21.95 15.61
C LYS A 532 -22.61 -22.63 14.39
N VAL A 533 -23.46 -23.19 13.52
CA VAL A 533 -23.05 -23.93 12.32
C VAL A 533 -23.82 -23.39 11.12
N THR A 534 -23.21 -23.48 9.93
CA THR A 534 -23.85 -23.06 8.68
C THR A 534 -24.76 -24.19 8.15
N PRO A 535 -25.81 -23.85 7.38
CA PRO A 535 -26.71 -24.85 6.81
C PRO A 535 -26.02 -25.89 5.92
N GLU A 536 -24.94 -25.48 5.21
CA GLU A 536 -24.13 -26.33 4.32
C GLU A 536 -23.10 -27.18 5.09
N GLY A 537 -22.95 -26.94 6.42
CA GLY A 537 -21.99 -27.65 7.25
C GLY A 537 -22.28 -29.15 7.28
N TYR A 538 -21.23 -29.97 7.33
CA TYR A 538 -21.30 -31.42 7.48
C TYR A 538 -20.80 -31.86 8.86
N CYS A 539 -21.40 -32.90 9.40
CA CYS A 539 -20.83 -33.57 10.56
C CYS A 539 -21.15 -35.09 10.53
N PRO A 540 -20.24 -35.93 11.07
CA PRO A 540 -20.47 -37.40 11.09
C PRO A 540 -21.71 -37.84 11.86
N ALA A 541 -22.26 -37.00 12.75
CA ALA A 541 -23.48 -37.23 13.50
C ALA A 541 -24.72 -36.68 12.78
N PHE A 542 -24.67 -36.55 11.45
CA PHE A 542 -25.80 -36.14 10.62
C PHE A 542 -26.98 -37.11 10.81
N SER A 543 -28.15 -36.53 10.98
CA SER A 543 -29.41 -37.28 11.02
C SER A 543 -30.41 -36.56 10.12
N PRO A 544 -30.86 -37.18 9.02
CA PRO A 544 -31.72 -36.53 8.06
C PRO A 544 -33.07 -36.15 8.67
N VAL A 545 -33.63 -35.03 8.24
CA VAL A 545 -35.01 -34.67 8.50
C VAL A 545 -35.92 -35.73 7.81
N PRO A 546 -36.84 -36.41 8.52
CA PRO A 546 -37.75 -37.36 7.87
C PRO A 546 -38.57 -36.64 6.79
N PRO A 547 -38.82 -37.28 5.62
CA PRO A 547 -39.67 -36.71 4.60
C PRO A 547 -41.06 -36.41 5.19
N ASP A 548 -41.63 -35.27 4.84
CA ASP A 548 -42.95 -34.86 5.26
C ASP A 548 -43.99 -35.84 4.65
N PRO A 549 -44.76 -36.57 5.47
CA PRO A 549 -45.73 -37.53 4.98
C PRO A 549 -46.83 -36.89 4.12
N ASP A 550 -47.01 -35.57 4.16
CA ASP A 550 -48.02 -34.84 3.39
C ASP A 550 -47.46 -34.28 2.06
N ALA A 551 -46.16 -34.44 1.75
CA ALA A 551 -45.53 -33.93 0.52
C ALA A 551 -45.71 -34.86 -0.72
N GLU A 552 -46.22 -36.10 -0.53
CA GLU A 552 -46.39 -37.05 -1.66
C GLU A 552 -47.69 -36.83 -2.49
N GLN A 553 -48.49 -35.77 -2.27
CA GLN A 553 -49.74 -35.51 -3.00
C GLN A 553 -49.72 -34.28 -3.95
N MET A 554 -48.60 -33.75 -4.32
CA MET A 554 -48.53 -32.79 -5.43
C MET A 554 -47.96 -33.45 -6.71
N ASP A 555 -48.84 -34.17 -7.39
CA ASP A 555 -48.64 -34.69 -8.74
C ASP A 555 -48.69 -33.52 -9.74
N PHE A 556 -47.52 -33.13 -10.24
CA PHE A 556 -47.39 -32.18 -11.37
C PHE A 556 -47.70 -32.93 -12.68
N SER A 557 -48.98 -33.29 -12.90
CA SER A 557 -49.44 -33.66 -14.23
C SER A 557 -49.48 -32.39 -15.11
N THR A 558 -48.55 -32.32 -16.03
CA THR A 558 -48.47 -31.38 -17.14
C THR A 558 -49.75 -31.32 -17.92
N ASN A 559 -50.46 -30.17 -17.93
CA ASN A 559 -51.38 -29.78 -19.00
C ASN A 559 -50.70 -28.70 -19.86
N PRO A 560 -50.59 -28.88 -21.18
CA PRO A 560 -50.11 -27.85 -22.04
C PRO A 560 -51.18 -26.76 -22.22
N ILE A 561 -50.82 -25.52 -21.97
CA ILE A 561 -51.64 -24.35 -22.27
C ILE A 561 -51.57 -24.12 -23.79
N GLU A 562 -52.66 -24.36 -24.48
CA GLU A 562 -52.91 -23.90 -25.85
C GLU A 562 -53.08 -22.38 -25.82
N LEU A 563 -52.18 -21.66 -26.54
CA LEU A 563 -52.34 -20.25 -26.84
C LEU A 563 -53.23 -20.12 -28.08
N GLU A 564 -54.43 -19.58 -27.92
CA GLU A 564 -55.24 -19.09 -29.03
C GLU A 564 -54.70 -17.73 -29.51
N PRO A 565 -54.71 -17.43 -30.81
CA PRO A 565 -54.29 -16.14 -31.35
C PRO A 565 -55.43 -15.15 -31.29
N ASP A 566 -55.23 -14.01 -30.70
CA ASP A 566 -56.13 -12.85 -30.75
C ASP A 566 -56.02 -12.15 -32.10
N GLU A 567 -57.20 -11.74 -32.64
CA GLU A 567 -57.42 -10.93 -33.82
C GLU A 567 -56.90 -9.48 -33.70
#